data_b22c15382d16a9390b8a2fec3b0b9113
#
_entry.id   b22c15382d16a9390b8a2fec3b0b9113
#
_cell.length_a   1.000
_cell.length_b   1.000
_cell.length_c   1.000
_cell.angle_alpha   90.00
_cell.angle_beta   90.00
_cell.angle_gamma   90.00
#
_symmetry.space_group_name_H-M   'P 1'
#
loop_
_entity.id
_entity.type
_entity.pdbx_description
1 polymer ?
#
loop_
_entity_poly.entity_id
_entity_poly.type
_entity_poly.pdbx_seq_one_letter_code
_entity_poly.pdbx_strand_id
1 'polypeptide(L)'
;TSDEPRDLAAGAAEVALRNSASPTGGGLVGRRIAPDPSTLYCSRSYGGTHGVPHNRPELAGHPLIGGGGGKVWRAYQAWLQRHGLEGNVAIHHGTVTGMLAAVRSGFGLAVLPSFIADRDADLVRCLPPIEGDPASLWLLTHERLRHTPRVRVVMDFLAERLVRLAKRPEADPEG
;
A
#
# COMPACT_ATOMS: atom_id res chain seq x y z
N THR A 1 4.31 3.49 15.59
CA THR A 1 3.70 2.80 14.44
C THR A 1 4.67 1.74 13.95
N SER A 2 4.40 0.48 14.19
CA SER A 2 5.15 -0.64 13.63
C SER A 2 4.29 -1.27 12.53
N ASP A 3 4.88 -1.55 11.36
CA ASP A 3 4.23 -2.33 10.30
C ASP A 3 4.31 -3.85 10.59
N GLU A 4 4.86 -4.25 11.73
CA GLU A 4 4.70 -5.61 12.19
C GLU A 4 3.21 -5.88 12.40
N PRO A 5 2.70 -7.02 11.86
CA PRO A 5 1.33 -7.43 12.10
C PRO A 5 1.13 -7.53 13.62
N ARG A 6 0.57 -6.48 14.23
CA ARG A 6 0.18 -6.56 15.63
C ARG A 6 -0.79 -7.72 15.74
N ASP A 7 -0.46 -8.63 16.61
CA ASP A 7 -1.26 -9.82 16.82
C ASP A 7 -2.59 -9.41 17.46
N LEU A 8 -3.61 -9.27 16.60
CA LEU A 8 -4.98 -9.05 17.04
C LEU A 8 -5.45 -10.19 17.94
N ALA A 9 -4.92 -11.41 17.75
CA ALA A 9 -5.23 -12.56 18.59
C ALA A 9 -4.61 -12.44 19.99
N ALA A 10 -3.42 -11.83 20.09
CA ALA A 10 -2.77 -11.53 21.37
C ALA A 10 -3.29 -10.25 22.05
N GLY A 11 -4.29 -9.56 21.46
CA GLY A 11 -4.88 -8.36 22.06
C GLY A 11 -4.05 -7.08 21.92
N ALA A 12 -3.03 -7.07 21.07
CA ALA A 12 -2.19 -5.90 20.84
C ALA A 12 -2.94 -4.76 20.10
N ALA A 13 -4.05 -5.07 19.45
CA ALA A 13 -5.01 -4.12 18.89
C ALA A 13 -6.40 -4.77 18.81
N GLU A 14 -7.46 -3.97 18.87
CA GLU A 14 -8.84 -4.47 18.73
C GLU A 14 -9.34 -4.37 17.29
N VAL A 15 -8.83 -3.41 16.53
CA VAL A 15 -9.17 -3.14 15.13
C VAL A 15 -7.88 -2.90 14.34
N ALA A 16 -7.81 -3.39 13.12
CA ALA A 16 -6.67 -3.16 12.22
C ALA A 16 -7.13 -2.93 10.78
N LEU A 17 -6.38 -2.09 10.06
CA LEU A 17 -6.43 -1.98 8.61
C LEU A 17 -5.29 -2.82 8.01
N ARG A 18 -5.62 -3.60 6.98
CA ARG A 18 -4.62 -4.37 6.25
C ARG A 18 -4.87 -4.30 4.74
N ASN A 19 -3.81 -4.11 3.99
CA ASN A 19 -3.77 -4.41 2.58
C ASN A 19 -3.33 -5.87 2.42
N SER A 20 -4.19 -6.72 1.89
CA SER A 20 -3.87 -8.11 1.60
C SER A 20 -4.86 -8.74 0.62
N ALA A 21 -4.45 -9.84 -0.02
CA ALA A 21 -5.33 -10.62 -0.89
C ALA A 21 -6.50 -11.26 -0.11
N SER A 22 -6.23 -11.70 1.11
CA SER A 22 -7.22 -12.30 1.99
C SER A 22 -6.82 -12.12 3.47
N PRO A 23 -7.75 -11.81 4.36
CA PRO A 23 -7.49 -11.64 5.78
C PRO A 23 -7.40 -12.99 6.53
N THR A 24 -6.82 -14.02 5.93
CA THR A 24 -6.81 -15.37 6.48
C THR A 24 -5.87 -15.55 7.67
N GLY A 25 -6.34 -16.26 8.70
CA GLY A 25 -5.57 -16.78 9.85
C GLY A 25 -5.98 -16.20 11.20
N GLY A 26 -5.79 -16.99 12.26
CA GLY A 26 -5.84 -16.52 13.65
C GLY A 26 -7.18 -16.01 14.18
N GLY A 27 -8.32 -16.46 13.64
CA GLY A 27 -9.64 -16.02 14.13
C GLY A 27 -9.96 -14.57 13.77
N LEU A 28 -9.37 -14.03 12.69
CA LEU A 28 -9.68 -12.70 12.20
C LEU A 28 -10.95 -12.70 11.37
N VAL A 29 -11.80 -11.71 11.62
CA VAL A 29 -13.01 -11.41 10.87
C VAL A 29 -13.01 -9.94 10.47
N GLY A 30 -13.69 -9.59 9.36
CA GLY A 30 -13.72 -8.20 8.95
C GLY A 30 -14.49 -7.94 7.68
N ARG A 31 -14.37 -6.70 7.20
CA ARG A 31 -15.01 -6.19 5.99
C ARG A 31 -13.96 -5.83 4.95
N ARG A 32 -14.19 -6.26 3.73
CA ARG A 32 -13.49 -5.73 2.58
C ARG A 32 -14.00 -4.32 2.31
N ILE A 33 -13.10 -3.36 2.27
CA ILE A 33 -13.44 -1.95 2.05
C ILE A 33 -13.42 -1.63 0.56
N ALA A 34 -12.30 -1.92 -0.12
CA ALA A 34 -12.11 -1.65 -1.53
C ALA A 34 -10.98 -2.51 -2.11
N PRO A 35 -10.91 -2.68 -3.44
CA PRO A 35 -9.66 -3.07 -4.09
C PRO A 35 -8.57 -2.07 -3.74
N ASP A 36 -7.36 -2.57 -3.49
CA ASP A 36 -6.21 -1.74 -3.13
C ASP A 36 -4.94 -2.36 -3.74
N PRO A 37 -4.88 -2.41 -5.08
CA PRO A 37 -3.72 -2.94 -5.78
C PRO A 37 -2.51 -2.04 -5.54
N SER A 38 -1.34 -2.63 -5.61
CA SER A 38 -0.08 -1.90 -5.51
C SER A 38 0.41 -1.50 -6.89
N THR A 39 1.07 -0.33 -6.98
CA THR A 39 1.79 0.10 -8.18
C THR A 39 2.96 1.01 -7.81
N LEU A 40 3.70 1.45 -8.82
CA LEU A 40 4.86 2.33 -8.65
C LEU A 40 4.45 3.81 -8.60
N TYR A 41 5.04 4.51 -7.64
CA TYR A 41 4.89 5.95 -7.45
C TYR A 41 6.24 6.63 -7.29
N CYS A 42 6.34 7.88 -7.74
CA CYS A 42 7.40 8.81 -7.41
C CYS A 42 6.82 10.09 -6.80
N SER A 43 7.66 10.93 -6.20
CA SER A 43 7.21 12.27 -5.82
C SER A 43 7.12 13.20 -7.04
N ARG A 44 6.25 14.22 -6.96
CA ARG A 44 6.16 15.26 -8.01
C ARG A 44 7.50 15.96 -8.22
N SER A 45 8.25 16.24 -7.15
CA SER A 45 9.57 16.84 -7.24
C SER A 45 10.57 15.97 -7.99
N TYR A 46 10.54 14.65 -7.72
CA TYR A 46 11.37 13.70 -8.45
C TYR A 46 10.97 13.65 -9.93
N GLY A 47 9.68 13.52 -10.22
CA GLY A 47 9.16 13.49 -11.59
C GLY A 47 9.49 14.77 -12.38
N GLY A 48 9.45 15.93 -11.74
CA GLY A 48 9.83 17.20 -12.35
C GLY A 48 11.31 17.30 -12.71
N THR A 49 12.18 16.59 -11.99
CA THR A 49 13.64 16.62 -12.21
C THR A 49 14.14 15.50 -13.12
N HIS A 50 13.57 14.29 -12.96
CA HIS A 50 14.08 13.08 -13.62
C HIS A 50 13.11 12.48 -14.65
N GLY A 51 11.92 13.06 -14.79
CA GLY A 51 10.84 12.48 -15.56
C GLY A 51 10.03 11.46 -14.76
N VAL A 52 8.78 11.24 -15.17
CA VAL A 52 7.92 10.18 -14.64
C VAL A 52 7.94 9.02 -15.63
N PRO A 53 8.38 7.82 -15.25
CA PRO A 53 8.34 6.69 -16.16
C PRO A 53 6.90 6.21 -16.39
N HIS A 54 6.49 6.06 -17.64
CA HIS A 54 5.15 5.63 -18.03
C HIS A 54 5.08 4.20 -18.55
N ASN A 55 6.23 3.57 -18.69
CA ASN A 55 6.34 2.19 -19.14
C ASN A 55 7.53 1.47 -18.49
N ARG A 56 7.57 0.15 -18.62
CA ARG A 56 8.60 -0.69 -17.99
C ARG A 56 10.02 -0.41 -18.47
N PRO A 57 10.29 -0.21 -19.78
CA PRO A 57 11.64 0.14 -20.25
C PRO A 57 12.21 1.39 -19.61
N GLU A 58 11.40 2.40 -19.38
CA GLU A 58 11.84 3.65 -18.74
C GLU A 58 12.31 3.46 -17.30
N LEU A 59 11.80 2.43 -16.58
CA LEU A 59 12.20 2.14 -15.21
C LEU A 59 13.69 1.87 -15.03
N ALA A 60 14.38 1.40 -16.07
CA ALA A 60 15.81 1.11 -16.01
C ALA A 60 16.67 2.33 -15.65
N GLY A 61 16.19 3.53 -15.92
CA GLY A 61 16.87 4.79 -15.59
C GLY A 61 16.56 5.33 -14.20
N HIS A 62 15.71 4.66 -13.40
CA HIS A 62 15.23 5.20 -12.14
C HIS A 62 15.62 4.32 -10.95
N PRO A 63 16.11 4.90 -9.84
CA PRO A 63 16.35 4.15 -8.62
C PRO A 63 15.02 3.69 -8.00
N LEU A 64 14.99 2.42 -7.58
CA LEU A 64 13.84 1.82 -6.93
C LEU A 64 14.06 1.72 -5.42
N ILE A 65 13.02 1.97 -4.66
CA ILE A 65 12.99 1.81 -3.22
C ILE A 65 12.34 0.46 -2.93
N GLY A 66 13.13 -0.46 -2.41
CA GLY A 66 12.67 -1.77 -2.01
C GLY A 66 12.24 -1.81 -0.55
N GLY A 67 11.47 -2.82 -0.17
CA GLY A 67 11.17 -3.05 1.23
C GLY A 67 9.78 -3.61 1.49
N GLY A 68 9.33 -3.39 2.72
CA GLY A 68 8.01 -3.81 3.16
C GLY A 68 7.94 -5.21 3.76
N GLY A 69 8.91 -6.07 3.57
CA GLY A 69 8.90 -7.44 4.10
C GLY A 69 7.63 -8.25 3.75
N GLY A 70 7.59 -9.51 4.10
CA GLY A 70 6.39 -10.34 3.95
C GLY A 70 5.98 -10.67 2.51
N LYS A 71 4.69 -10.95 2.30
CA LYS A 71 4.16 -11.47 1.03
C LYS A 71 4.18 -10.45 -0.10
N VAL A 72 3.87 -9.18 0.19
CA VAL A 72 3.85 -8.08 -0.80
C VAL A 72 5.26 -7.85 -1.35
N TRP A 73 6.25 -7.81 -0.46
CA TRP A 73 7.65 -7.69 -0.87
C TRP A 73 8.11 -8.84 -1.78
N ARG A 74 7.73 -10.07 -1.46
CA ARG A 74 8.09 -11.23 -2.30
C ARG A 74 7.46 -11.16 -3.69
N ALA A 75 6.21 -10.73 -3.79
CA ALA A 75 5.55 -10.55 -5.08
C ALA A 75 6.22 -9.45 -5.91
N TYR A 76 6.57 -8.33 -5.28
CA TYR A 76 7.31 -7.24 -5.91
C TYR A 76 8.71 -7.67 -6.33
N GLN A 77 9.43 -8.39 -5.48
CA GLN A 77 10.75 -8.93 -5.80
C GLN A 77 10.69 -9.88 -7.01
N ALA A 78 9.72 -10.78 -7.05
CA ALA A 78 9.51 -11.66 -8.19
C ALA A 78 9.14 -10.89 -9.48
N TRP A 79 8.42 -9.76 -9.34
CA TRP A 79 8.13 -8.87 -10.45
C TRP A 79 9.40 -8.16 -10.94
N LEU A 80 10.24 -7.63 -10.04
CA LEU A 80 11.54 -7.03 -10.39
C LEU A 80 12.42 -8.02 -11.13
N GLN A 81 12.53 -9.26 -10.63
CA GLN A 81 13.32 -10.34 -11.24
C GLN A 81 12.86 -10.63 -12.66
N ARG A 82 11.55 -10.81 -12.87
CA ARG A 82 11.00 -11.04 -14.20
C ARG A 82 11.29 -9.92 -15.22
N HIS A 83 11.57 -8.73 -14.73
CA HIS A 83 11.83 -7.56 -15.57
C HIS A 83 13.29 -7.09 -15.55
N GLY A 84 14.19 -7.83 -14.86
CA GLY A 84 15.62 -7.49 -14.80
C GLY A 84 15.91 -6.18 -14.08
N LEU A 85 15.05 -5.78 -13.11
CA LEU A 85 15.12 -4.50 -12.42
C LEU A 85 15.67 -4.61 -10.99
N GLU A 86 16.15 -5.79 -10.56
CA GLU A 86 16.68 -5.98 -9.21
C GLU A 86 17.88 -5.07 -8.92
N GLY A 87 18.71 -4.83 -9.94
CA GLY A 87 19.87 -3.93 -9.83
C GLY A 87 19.50 -2.46 -9.63
N ASN A 88 18.25 -2.09 -9.87
CA ASN A 88 17.77 -0.71 -9.69
C ASN A 88 17.34 -0.42 -8.25
N VAL A 89 17.27 -1.42 -7.37
CA VAL A 89 16.92 -1.23 -5.96
C VAL A 89 18.08 -0.57 -5.23
N ALA A 90 17.95 0.73 -4.95
CA ALA A 90 19.01 1.54 -4.35
C ALA A 90 18.98 1.49 -2.81
N ILE A 91 17.79 1.41 -2.21
CA ILE A 91 17.60 1.37 -0.76
C ILE A 91 16.45 0.44 -0.39
N HIS A 92 16.45 -0.03 0.87
CA HIS A 92 15.40 -0.86 1.43
C HIS A 92 14.81 -0.24 2.69
N HIS A 93 13.47 -0.27 2.81
CA HIS A 93 12.77 0.09 4.04
C HIS A 93 11.93 -1.08 4.54
N GLY A 94 11.94 -1.30 5.86
CA GLY A 94 11.16 -2.37 6.50
C GLY A 94 9.67 -2.06 6.65
N THR A 95 9.23 -0.83 6.34
CA THR A 95 7.86 -0.37 6.58
C THR A 95 7.30 0.41 5.39
N VAL A 96 5.97 0.34 5.17
CA VAL A 96 5.28 1.15 4.16
C VAL A 96 5.45 2.65 4.46
N THR A 97 5.40 3.03 5.73
CA THR A 97 5.63 4.41 6.16
C THR A 97 7.03 4.91 5.78
N GLY A 98 8.05 4.07 5.98
CA GLY A 98 9.43 4.38 5.59
C GLY A 98 9.58 4.52 4.08
N MET A 99 8.96 3.63 3.31
CA MET A 99 8.94 3.72 1.85
C MET A 99 8.26 5.00 1.38
N LEU A 100 7.12 5.36 1.95
CA LEU A 100 6.39 6.58 1.65
C LEU A 100 7.25 7.83 1.93
N ALA A 101 7.93 7.87 3.08
CA ALA A 101 8.83 8.97 3.42
C ALA A 101 10.00 9.09 2.42
N ALA A 102 10.59 7.97 2.01
CA ALA A 102 11.68 7.95 1.04
C ALA A 102 11.24 8.40 -0.35
N VAL A 103 10.05 8.01 -0.81
CA VAL A 103 9.49 8.51 -2.08
C VAL A 103 9.22 10.00 -2.02
N ARG A 104 8.59 10.50 -0.96
CA ARG A 104 8.33 11.92 -0.77
C ARG A 104 9.60 12.78 -0.76
N SER A 105 10.69 12.25 -0.21
CA SER A 105 11.98 12.94 -0.22
C SER A 105 12.68 12.95 -1.58
N GLY A 106 12.07 12.36 -2.62
CA GLY A 106 12.63 12.36 -3.97
C GLY A 106 13.74 11.33 -4.19
N PHE A 107 13.82 10.28 -3.38
CA PHE A 107 14.88 9.27 -3.50
C PHE A 107 14.75 8.36 -4.72
N GLY A 108 13.53 8.27 -5.28
CA GLY A 108 13.23 7.38 -6.40
C GLY A 108 11.79 6.88 -6.38
N LEU A 109 11.56 5.72 -6.96
CA LEU A 109 10.24 5.10 -7.10
C LEU A 109 10.04 3.99 -6.07
N ALA A 110 8.82 3.87 -5.53
CA ALA A 110 8.44 2.73 -4.68
C ALA A 110 7.11 2.11 -5.09
N VAL A 111 6.96 0.82 -4.81
CA VAL A 111 5.65 0.15 -4.86
C VAL A 111 4.87 0.48 -3.59
N LEU A 112 3.74 1.12 -3.76
CA LEU A 112 2.85 1.53 -2.67
C LEU A 112 1.42 1.07 -2.94
N PRO A 113 0.62 0.81 -1.88
CA PRO A 113 -0.81 0.58 -2.02
C PRO A 113 -1.51 1.82 -2.57
N SER A 114 -2.36 1.64 -3.59
CA SER A 114 -3.04 2.73 -4.28
C SER A 114 -3.95 3.55 -3.37
N PHE A 115 -4.60 2.90 -2.40
CA PHE A 115 -5.51 3.60 -1.47
C PHE A 115 -4.83 4.73 -0.69
N ILE A 116 -3.56 4.56 -0.34
CA ILE A 116 -2.78 5.59 0.36
C ILE A 116 -2.14 6.55 -0.65
N ALA A 117 -1.48 6.00 -1.67
CA ALA A 117 -0.62 6.77 -2.55
C ALA A 117 -1.40 7.70 -3.50
N ASP A 118 -2.58 7.30 -4.01
CA ASP A 118 -3.41 8.14 -4.89
C ASP A 118 -4.01 9.35 -4.17
N ARG A 119 -4.01 9.35 -2.84
CA ARG A 119 -4.54 10.45 -2.01
C ARG A 119 -3.46 11.39 -1.52
N ASP A 120 -2.25 11.09 -1.85
CA ASP A 120 -1.10 11.91 -1.50
C ASP A 120 -0.82 12.89 -2.64
N ALA A 121 -1.08 14.18 -2.40
CA ALA A 121 -0.90 15.23 -3.40
C ALA A 121 0.56 15.38 -3.88
N ASP A 122 1.52 14.89 -3.10
CA ASP A 122 2.94 14.95 -3.45
C ASP A 122 3.39 13.77 -4.33
N LEU A 123 2.52 12.78 -4.54
CA LEU A 123 2.85 11.59 -5.31
C LEU A 123 2.23 11.59 -6.70
N VAL A 124 2.92 10.92 -7.61
CA VAL A 124 2.46 10.65 -8.97
C VAL A 124 2.56 9.16 -9.24
N ARG A 125 1.49 8.60 -9.77
CA ARG A 125 1.47 7.21 -10.22
C ARG A 125 2.29 7.09 -11.50
N CYS A 126 3.25 6.16 -11.53
CA CYS A 126 4.14 5.94 -12.66
C CYS A 126 3.62 4.87 -13.62
N LEU A 127 3.06 3.79 -13.08
CA LEU A 127 2.59 2.66 -13.88
C LEU A 127 1.18 2.24 -13.47
N PRO A 128 0.45 1.53 -14.35
CA PRO A 128 -0.79 0.86 -13.95
C PRO A 128 -0.52 -0.15 -12.83
N PRO A 129 -1.55 -0.58 -12.10
CA PRO A 129 -1.42 -1.60 -11.05
C PRO A 129 -0.71 -2.86 -11.55
N ILE A 130 0.04 -3.50 -10.66
CA ILE A 130 0.72 -4.76 -10.95
C ILE A 130 -0.35 -5.80 -11.30
N GLU A 131 -0.23 -6.40 -12.48
CA GLU A 131 -1.16 -7.41 -12.97
C GLU A 131 -1.28 -8.59 -12.00
N GLY A 132 -2.53 -8.98 -11.73
CA GLY A 132 -2.82 -10.11 -10.85
C GLY A 132 -2.63 -9.81 -9.36
N ASP A 133 -2.45 -8.57 -8.96
CA ASP A 133 -2.46 -8.20 -7.53
C ASP A 133 -3.89 -8.26 -6.99
N PRO A 134 -4.23 -9.29 -6.19
CA PRO A 134 -5.57 -9.45 -5.61
C PRO A 134 -5.77 -8.60 -4.36
N ALA A 135 -4.84 -7.72 -4.04
CA ALA A 135 -4.83 -6.97 -2.80
C ALA A 135 -6.08 -6.09 -2.64
N SER A 136 -6.56 -6.05 -1.44
CA SER A 136 -7.69 -5.23 -1.03
C SER A 136 -7.45 -4.64 0.35
N LEU A 137 -8.03 -3.49 0.60
CA LEU A 137 -8.06 -2.90 1.93
C LEU A 137 -9.12 -3.60 2.76
N TRP A 138 -8.71 -4.14 3.90
CA TRP A 138 -9.56 -4.82 4.86
C TRP A 138 -9.55 -4.11 6.20
N LEU A 139 -10.73 -4.00 6.80
CA LEU A 139 -10.91 -3.58 8.19
C LEU A 139 -11.22 -4.82 9.02
N LEU A 140 -10.33 -5.15 9.95
CA LEU A 140 -10.28 -6.43 10.66
C LEU A 140 -10.42 -6.24 12.17
N THR A 141 -11.03 -7.24 12.81
CA THR A 141 -11.03 -7.47 14.25
C THR A 141 -10.87 -8.95 14.55
N HIS A 142 -10.63 -9.30 15.81
CA HIS A 142 -10.66 -10.71 16.23
C HIS A 142 -12.11 -11.17 16.42
N GLU A 143 -12.41 -12.41 16.03
CA GLU A 143 -13.78 -12.99 16.14
C GLU A 143 -14.38 -12.85 17.53
N ARG A 144 -13.58 -13.04 18.59
CA ARG A 144 -14.01 -12.84 19.99
C ARG A 144 -14.50 -11.43 20.30
N LEU A 145 -14.02 -10.42 19.56
CA LEU A 145 -14.35 -9.01 19.78
C LEU A 145 -15.45 -8.48 18.85
N ARG A 146 -15.85 -9.25 17.85
CA ARG A 146 -16.78 -8.79 16.79
C ARG A 146 -18.15 -8.32 17.33
N HIS A 147 -18.57 -8.86 18.49
CA HIS A 147 -19.83 -8.49 19.15
C HIS A 147 -19.67 -7.47 20.28
N THR A 148 -18.45 -7.07 20.63
CA THR A 148 -18.18 -6.06 21.64
C THR A 148 -18.69 -4.70 21.17
N PRO A 149 -19.58 -4.01 21.92
CA PRO A 149 -20.24 -2.79 21.47
C PRO A 149 -19.28 -1.70 20.99
N ARG A 150 -18.21 -1.42 21.77
CA ARG A 150 -17.20 -0.40 21.41
C ARG A 150 -16.48 -0.75 20.09
N VAL A 151 -16.18 -2.04 19.87
CA VAL A 151 -15.49 -2.50 18.63
C VAL A 151 -16.43 -2.36 17.45
N ARG A 152 -17.71 -2.71 17.59
CA ARG A 152 -18.70 -2.55 16.53
C ARG A 152 -18.85 -1.09 16.10
N VAL A 153 -19.00 -0.18 17.06
CA VAL A 153 -19.13 1.25 16.76
C VAL A 153 -17.92 1.75 15.96
N VAL A 154 -16.72 1.40 16.39
CA VAL A 154 -15.47 1.78 15.69
C VAL A 154 -15.40 1.15 14.28
N MET A 155 -15.73 -0.14 14.17
CA MET A 155 -15.74 -0.85 12.88
C MET A 155 -16.75 -0.25 11.90
N ASP A 156 -17.96 0.06 12.35
CA ASP A 156 -19.01 0.65 11.51
C ASP A 156 -18.63 2.07 11.07
N PHE A 157 -18.16 2.90 11.99
CA PHE A 157 -17.69 4.25 11.70
C PHE A 157 -16.53 4.25 10.68
N LEU A 158 -15.50 3.44 10.93
CA LEU A 158 -14.34 3.38 10.05
C LEU A 158 -14.71 2.80 8.68
N ALA A 159 -15.52 1.73 8.63
CA ALA A 159 -15.95 1.14 7.37
C ALA A 159 -16.69 2.15 6.48
N GLU A 160 -17.64 2.90 7.05
CA GLU A 160 -18.38 3.93 6.32
C GLU A 160 -17.45 5.02 5.76
N ARG A 161 -16.55 5.53 6.59
CA ARG A 161 -15.59 6.58 6.19
C ARG A 161 -14.64 6.08 5.11
N LEU A 162 -14.07 4.89 5.27
CA LEU A 162 -13.12 4.31 4.33
C LEU A 162 -13.76 3.98 2.99
N VAL A 163 -14.99 3.43 2.98
CA VAL A 163 -15.75 3.18 1.75
C VAL A 163 -16.05 4.50 1.02
N ARG A 164 -16.41 5.55 1.73
CA ARG A 164 -16.62 6.89 1.12
C ARG A 164 -15.31 7.43 0.53
N LEU A 165 -14.19 7.28 1.23
CA LEU A 165 -12.88 7.66 0.72
C LEU A 165 -12.51 6.87 -0.53
N ALA A 166 -12.76 5.56 -0.54
CA ALA A 166 -12.48 4.70 -1.69
C ALA A 166 -13.29 5.07 -2.95
N LYS A 167 -14.48 5.64 -2.77
CA LYS A 167 -15.36 6.06 -3.88
C LYS A 167 -15.07 7.47 -4.40
N ARG A 168 -14.23 8.26 -3.71
CA ARG A 168 -13.81 9.56 -4.24
C ARG A 168 -12.93 9.31 -5.46
N PRO A 169 -13.25 9.88 -6.62
CA PRO A 169 -12.35 9.83 -7.77
C PRO A 169 -11.00 10.42 -7.38
N GLU A 170 -9.96 9.90 -8.02
CA GLU A 170 -8.62 10.47 -8.00
C GLU A 170 -8.76 11.98 -8.26
N ALA A 171 -8.03 12.80 -7.51
CA ALA A 171 -7.95 14.21 -7.83
C ALA A 171 -7.43 14.31 -9.26
N ASP A 172 -8.24 14.89 -10.15
CA ASP A 172 -7.87 15.12 -11.54
C ASP A 172 -6.51 15.84 -11.56
N PRO A 173 -5.51 15.36 -12.31
CA PRO A 173 -4.21 16.02 -12.38
C PRO A 173 -4.22 17.30 -13.23
N GLU A 174 -5.39 17.75 -13.72
CA GLU A 174 -5.54 18.98 -14.50
C GLU A 174 -6.25 20.06 -13.65
N GLY A 175 -5.45 20.89 -13.02
CA GLY A 175 -5.84 22.13 -12.35
C GLY A 175 -4.66 23.06 -12.20
#